data_5c563d307c802b6dd4f07bc0ad03bca5
#
_entry.id   5c563d307c802b6dd4f07bc0ad03bca5
#
_cell.length_a   1.000
_cell.length_b   1.000
_cell.length_c   1.000
_cell.angle_alpha   90.00
_cell.angle_beta   90.00
_cell.angle_gamma   90.00
#
_symmetry.space_group_name_H-M   'P 1'
#
loop_
_entity.id
_entity.type
_entity.pdbx_description
1 polymer ?
#
loop_
_entity_poly.entity_id
_entity_poly.type
_entity_poly.pdbx_seq_one_letter_code
_entity_poly.pdbx_strand_id
1 'polypeptide(L)' 'MDYMTVKEAAEKWVITPRRVQVLCAQEKILGAIRFGVTWAIPKDAVKPKDGRRKA' A
#
# COMPACT_ATOMS: atom_id res chain seq x y z
N MET A 1 -4.08 -16.61 -4.59
CA MET A 1 -4.10 -15.21 -4.39
C MET A 1 -2.79 -14.70 -4.02
N ASP A 2 -2.34 -13.72 -4.70
CA ASP A 2 -1.00 -13.21 -4.53
C ASP A 2 -1.04 -11.88 -3.82
N TYR A 3 -0.30 -11.84 -2.73
CA TYR A 3 -0.18 -10.61 -1.96
C TYR A 3 1.28 -10.23 -1.85
N MET A 4 1.52 -8.97 -1.63
CA MET A 4 2.89 -8.50 -1.41
C MET A 4 2.95 -7.78 -0.07
N THR A 5 4.17 -7.68 0.46
CA THR A 5 4.37 -7.00 1.73
C THR A 5 4.40 -5.49 1.51
N VAL A 6 4.34 -4.76 2.63
CA VAL A 6 4.48 -3.32 2.57
C VAL A 6 5.80 -2.94 1.91
N LYS A 7 6.86 -3.67 2.25
CA LYS A 7 8.16 -3.38 1.68
C LYS A 7 8.17 -3.57 0.18
N GLU A 8 7.55 -4.66 -0.28
CA GLU A 8 7.50 -4.93 -1.71
C GLU A 8 6.67 -3.87 -2.43
N ALA A 9 5.57 -3.47 -1.83
CA ALA A 9 4.73 -2.45 -2.43
C ALA A 9 5.48 -1.13 -2.51
N ALA A 10 6.23 -0.82 -1.47
CA ALA A 10 7.00 0.42 -1.46
C ALA A 10 8.01 0.44 -2.60
N GLU A 11 8.66 -0.67 -2.83
CA GLU A 11 9.63 -0.75 -3.92
C GLU A 11 8.94 -0.68 -5.27
N LYS A 12 7.82 -1.36 -5.40
CA LYS A 12 7.10 -1.37 -6.66
C LYS A 12 6.58 0.02 -7.02
N TRP A 13 6.14 0.75 -6.02
CA TRP A 13 5.54 2.06 -6.22
C TRP A 13 6.54 3.20 -6.03
N VAL A 14 7.77 2.87 -5.66
CA VAL A 14 8.84 3.84 -5.48
C VAL A 14 8.46 4.86 -4.41
N ILE A 15 7.98 4.37 -3.30
CA ILE A 15 7.67 5.20 -2.14
C ILE A 15 8.21 4.49 -0.89
N THR A 16 8.11 5.14 0.24
CA THR A 16 8.63 4.55 1.47
C THR A 16 7.64 3.53 2.03
N PRO A 17 8.14 2.53 2.77
CA PRO A 17 7.23 1.58 3.42
C PRO A 17 6.27 2.26 4.38
N ARG A 18 6.74 3.28 5.05
CA ARG A 18 5.87 4.01 5.97
C ARG A 18 4.71 4.63 5.22
N ARG A 19 4.97 5.14 4.03
CA ARG A 19 3.91 5.71 3.22
C ARG A 19 2.88 4.67 2.85
N VAL A 20 3.35 3.46 2.51
CA VAL A 20 2.44 2.38 2.19
C VAL A 20 1.56 2.06 3.39
N GLN A 21 2.14 2.03 4.59
CA GLN A 21 1.35 1.77 5.78
C GLN A 21 0.28 2.81 6.00
N VAL A 22 0.61 4.06 5.78
CA VAL A 22 -0.38 5.14 5.92
C VAL A 22 -1.51 4.96 4.93
N LEU A 23 -1.17 4.63 3.68
CA LEU A 23 -2.19 4.43 2.67
C LEU A 23 -3.08 3.23 3.02
N CYS A 24 -2.50 2.17 3.55
CA CYS A 24 -3.28 1.02 3.97
C CYS A 24 -4.22 1.40 5.11
N ALA A 25 -3.70 2.14 6.08
CA ALA A 25 -4.51 2.53 7.24
C ALA A 25 -5.66 3.45 6.84
N GLN A 26 -5.47 4.23 5.79
CA GLN A 26 -6.51 5.11 5.30
C GLN A 26 -7.43 4.41 4.30
N GLU A 27 -7.20 3.12 4.09
CA GLU A 27 -8.02 2.31 3.19
C GLU A 27 -8.00 2.84 1.77
N LYS A 28 -6.88 3.38 1.37
CA LYS A 28 -6.74 3.87 0.02
C LYS A 28 -6.29 2.81 -0.95
N ILE A 29 -5.89 1.66 -0.42
CA ILE A 29 -5.46 0.55 -1.25
C ILE A 29 -6.55 -0.50 -1.21
N LEU A 30 -7.18 -0.74 -2.35
CA LEU A 30 -8.26 -1.70 -2.42
C LEU A 30 -7.72 -3.11 -2.21
N GLY A 31 -8.39 -3.87 -1.35
CA GLY A 31 -8.01 -5.25 -1.13
C GLY A 31 -6.90 -5.45 -0.13
N ALA A 32 -6.36 -4.39 0.44
CA ALA A 32 -5.33 -4.53 1.46
C ALA A 32 -5.94 -5.11 2.72
N ILE A 33 -5.25 -6.09 3.29
CA ILE A 33 -5.72 -6.79 4.48
C ILE A 33 -4.68 -6.66 5.56
N ARG A 34 -5.12 -6.40 6.76
CA ARG A 34 -4.20 -6.28 7.88
C ARG A 34 -3.97 -7.64 8.50
N PHE A 35 -2.70 -7.98 8.65
CA PHE A 35 -2.29 -9.22 9.26
C PHE A 35 -1.45 -8.87 10.48
N GLY A 36 -2.04 -8.83 11.63
CA GLY A 36 -1.31 -8.50 12.82
C GLY A 36 -0.65 -7.14 12.70
N VAL A 37 0.67 -7.10 12.70
CA VAL A 37 1.40 -5.83 12.60
C VAL A 37 1.79 -5.51 11.18
N THR A 38 1.39 -6.31 10.23
CA THR A 38 1.78 -6.07 8.85
C THR A 38 0.55 -6.00 7.96
N TRP A 39 0.76 -5.63 6.72
CA TRP A 39 -0.31 -5.54 5.75
C TRP A 39 -0.04 -6.47 4.59
N ALA A 40 -1.08 -7.09 4.07
CA ALA A 40 -1.00 -7.88 2.85
C ALA A 40 -1.68 -7.08 1.76
N ILE A 41 -0.96 -6.81 0.69
CA ILE A 41 -1.45 -5.97 -0.39
C ILE A 41 -1.54 -6.81 -1.64
N PRO A 42 -2.68 -6.80 -2.35
CA PRO A 42 -2.78 -7.60 -3.57
C PRO A 42 -1.70 -7.20 -4.57
N LYS A 43 -1.11 -8.19 -5.21
CA LYS A 43 -0.04 -7.89 -6.15
C LYS A 43 -0.53 -7.10 -7.35
N ASP A 44 -1.80 -7.22 -7.68
CA ASP A 44 -2.36 -6.49 -8.79
C ASP A 44 -2.91 -5.13 -8.37
N ALA A 45 -2.71 -4.74 -7.12
CA ALA A 45 -3.12 -3.41 -6.68
C ALA A 45 -2.28 -2.36 -7.35
N VAL A 46 -2.89 -1.25 -7.69
CA VAL A 46 -2.15 -0.15 -8.30
C VAL A 46 -1.89 0.90 -7.24
N LYS A 47 -0.87 1.69 -7.47
CA LYS A 47 -0.53 2.76 -6.57
C LYS A 47 -1.71 3.70 -6.42
N PRO A 48 -2.20 3.92 -5.19
CA PRO A 48 -3.34 4.81 -5.00
C PRO A 48 -2.93 6.25 -5.20
N LYS A 49 -3.90 7.06 -5.54
CA LYS A 49 -3.64 8.46 -5.62
C LYS A 49 -3.42 9.01 -4.25
N ASP A 50 -2.39 9.81 -4.14
CA ASP A 50 -1.96 10.29 -2.88
C ASP A 50 -2.80 11.40 -2.35
N GLY A 51 -3.50 12.09 -3.15
CA GLY A 51 -4.33 13.16 -2.68
C GLY A 51 -3.62 14.45 -2.41
N ARG A 52 -2.35 14.49 -2.58
CA ARG A 52 -1.69 15.74 -2.36
C ARG A 52 -1.73 16.55 -3.54
N ARG A 53 -1.95 16.94 -3.63
CA ARG A 53 -2.05 17.51 -4.70
C ARG A 53 -1.50 18.41 -4.99
N LYS A 54 -1.23 18.57 -5.31
CA LYS A 54 -0.82 19.28 -5.62
C LYS A 54 -1.01 20.15 -5.87
N ALA A 55 -1.20 20.40 -5.67
CA ALA A 55 -1.46 21.35 -5.85
C ALA A 55 -1.54 21.94 -6.11
#